data_6226b7301f0e7583613ab0db1caed779
#
_entry.id   6226b7301f0e7583613ab0db1caed779
#
_cell.length_a   1.000
_cell.length_b   1.000
_cell.length_c   1.000
_cell.angle_alpha   90.00
_cell.angle_beta   90.00
_cell.angle_gamma   90.00
#
_symmetry.space_group_name_H-M   'P 1'
#
loop_
_entity.id
_entity.type
_entity.pdbx_description
1 polymer ?
#
loop_
_entity_poly.entity_id
_entity_poly.type
_entity_poly.pdbx_seq_one_letter_code
_entity_poly.pdbx_strand_id
1 'polypeptide(L)'
;MDRPDLRRALAAAGTAFVLGLAAVPAAAAAGPAVAARAGASPAASLPPASVPGAPLPSGYRPAAAPSPSPRAIGGAQLAGQGVIVDYPAGSVPRLPNVQASAFVVADAGTGQVLAAKDPHGWYRPASTLKVLTAIALIPVLNPDATVVASEQATSTEANVAGLVTGRAYQISDLFTALLTISANDAAIALAQATGSFSKGMALINAEARHLQADDTTAVDPNGLDAPGQHTSAYDLALIARQALRLPAFLKYDQTITARFVVARHKAETLFNQNSLLTTYPGAIGGKIGWTSAAGATYIGLARRHGVTLIVTLLHCPALTEINSAAKLLNWGFSVDGKVTPVGTLVGPQQPPVKSPASSPASSHAGRPAATRAAEATAHSQRAASPSVLAAAAFSCAAVMVAGLGVAYNRRQRSRKAGEAN
;
A
#
# COMPACT_ATOMS: atom_id res chain seq x y z
N MET A 1 27.09 -44.49 -33.54
CA MET A 1 26.33 -45.20 -32.51
C MET A 1 25.09 -44.36 -32.21
N ASP A 2 24.00 -44.92 -32.67
CA ASP A 2 22.71 -44.30 -32.93
C ASP A 2 21.93 -43.87 -31.70
N ARG A 3 21.25 -42.74 -31.80
CA ARG A 3 20.12 -42.32 -30.93
C ARG A 3 18.85 -42.85 -31.55
N PRO A 4 17.95 -43.57 -30.86
CA PRO A 4 16.64 -43.86 -31.37
C PRO A 4 15.61 -42.82 -30.87
N ASP A 5 14.74 -42.48 -31.82
CA ASP A 5 13.53 -41.71 -31.80
C ASP A 5 12.59 -41.88 -30.59
N LEU A 6 12.17 -40.75 -30.03
CA LEU A 6 11.01 -40.66 -29.14
C LEU A 6 9.88 -39.82 -29.77
N ARG A 7 9.45 -40.27 -30.94
CA ARG A 7 8.24 -39.77 -31.63
C ARG A 7 7.37 -40.94 -32.01
N ARG A 8 6.57 -41.49 -31.08
CA ARG A 8 5.38 -42.34 -31.34
C ARG A 8 4.79 -42.81 -30.01
N ALA A 9 3.93 -41.99 -29.39
CA ALA A 9 2.87 -42.47 -28.50
C ALA A 9 1.91 -41.32 -28.18
N LEU A 10 1.07 -40.94 -29.11
CA LEU A 10 -0.16 -40.13 -28.90
C LEU A 10 -1.12 -40.49 -30.01
N ALA A 11 -1.80 -41.60 -29.82
CA ALA A 11 -3.06 -41.89 -30.55
C ALA A 11 -3.89 -42.86 -29.68
N ALA A 12 -5.18 -42.56 -29.58
CA ALA A 12 -6.29 -43.38 -29.15
C ALA A 12 -6.59 -43.47 -27.64
N ALA A 13 -7.53 -42.59 -27.20
CA ALA A 13 -8.71 -43.00 -26.41
C ALA A 13 -9.72 -41.87 -26.43
N GLY A 14 -10.49 -41.78 -27.51
CA GLY A 14 -11.79 -41.11 -27.50
C GLY A 14 -12.83 -42.07 -26.93
N THR A 15 -13.56 -41.63 -25.93
CA THR A 15 -14.84 -42.28 -25.57
C THR A 15 -15.81 -41.18 -25.15
N ALA A 16 -16.87 -41.10 -25.95
CA ALA A 16 -18.03 -40.25 -25.77
C ALA A 16 -18.76 -40.55 -24.44
N PHE A 17 -19.19 -39.51 -23.73
CA PHE A 17 -20.24 -39.65 -22.72
C PHE A 17 -21.44 -38.85 -23.14
N VAL A 18 -22.52 -39.59 -23.38
CA VAL A 18 -23.85 -39.17 -23.85
C VAL A 18 -24.61 -38.51 -22.69
N LEU A 19 -25.27 -37.39 -22.98
CA LEU A 19 -26.26 -36.74 -22.12
C LEU A 19 -27.44 -37.69 -21.84
N GLY A 20 -27.74 -37.86 -20.53
CA GLY A 20 -29.02 -38.40 -20.06
C GLY A 20 -29.83 -37.30 -19.36
N LEU A 21 -30.79 -36.71 -20.05
CA LEU A 21 -31.87 -35.93 -19.43
C LEU A 21 -32.85 -36.90 -18.77
N ALA A 22 -33.04 -36.84 -17.47
CA ALA A 22 -34.16 -37.44 -16.77
C ALA A 22 -35.08 -36.33 -16.23
N ALA A 23 -36.26 -36.24 -16.80
CA ALA A 23 -37.35 -35.40 -16.33
C ALA A 23 -38.03 -36.10 -15.14
N VAL A 24 -38.34 -35.37 -14.06
CA VAL A 24 -39.20 -35.81 -12.96
C VAL A 24 -40.42 -34.89 -12.91
N PRO A 25 -41.61 -35.45 -12.79
CA PRO A 25 -42.88 -34.68 -12.89
C PRO A 25 -43.24 -34.00 -11.55
N ALA A 26 -43.91 -32.84 -11.70
CA ALA A 26 -44.51 -32.07 -10.63
C ALA A 26 -45.75 -32.83 -10.04
N ALA A 27 -45.80 -32.94 -8.73
CA ALA A 27 -47.04 -33.29 -7.97
C ALA A 27 -47.41 -32.10 -7.10
N ALA A 28 -48.58 -31.55 -7.37
CA ALA A 28 -49.23 -30.53 -6.56
C ALA A 28 -49.91 -31.17 -5.36
N ALA A 29 -49.69 -30.64 -4.15
CA ALA A 29 -50.53 -30.86 -3.00
C ALA A 29 -50.79 -29.54 -2.27
N ALA A 30 -52.04 -29.13 -2.28
CA ALA A 30 -52.56 -27.99 -1.55
C ALA A 30 -52.88 -28.40 -0.08
N GLY A 31 -52.55 -27.56 0.88
CA GLY A 31 -52.97 -27.64 2.27
C GLY A 31 -52.80 -26.30 2.99
N PRO A 32 -53.53 -25.97 4.03
CA PRO A 32 -54.17 -24.69 4.23
C PRO A 32 -53.33 -23.62 4.95
N ALA A 33 -53.72 -22.36 4.72
CA ALA A 33 -53.17 -21.16 5.31
C ALA A 33 -53.36 -21.08 6.82
N VAL A 34 -52.26 -20.86 7.57
CA VAL A 34 -52.30 -20.33 8.92
C VAL A 34 -51.54 -18.99 8.93
N ALA A 35 -52.31 -17.96 9.22
CA ALA A 35 -51.78 -16.61 9.37
C ALA A 35 -50.98 -16.52 10.70
N ALA A 36 -49.69 -16.25 10.61
CA ALA A 36 -48.88 -15.80 11.74
C ALA A 36 -48.27 -14.44 11.39
N ARG A 37 -48.73 -13.42 12.11
CA ARG A 37 -48.06 -12.10 12.19
C ARG A 37 -46.73 -12.31 12.87
N ALA A 38 -45.66 -12.04 12.19
CA ALA A 38 -44.33 -11.82 12.78
C ALA A 38 -43.75 -10.51 12.23
N GLY A 39 -43.48 -9.59 13.15
CA GLY A 39 -42.82 -8.33 12.86
C GLY A 39 -41.40 -8.59 12.40
N ALA A 40 -41.09 -8.19 11.16
CA ALA A 40 -39.74 -8.24 10.63
C ALA A 40 -38.99 -6.98 11.04
N SER A 41 -37.98 -7.12 11.86
CA SER A 41 -36.89 -6.16 11.96
C SER A 41 -36.21 -6.04 10.59
N PRO A 42 -35.85 -4.85 10.12
CA PRO A 42 -35.12 -4.71 8.86
C PRO A 42 -33.71 -5.27 9.04
N ALA A 43 -33.45 -6.41 8.40
CA ALA A 43 -32.10 -6.88 8.17
C ALA A 43 -31.40 -5.83 7.30
N ALA A 44 -30.26 -5.30 7.80
CA ALA A 44 -29.39 -4.45 7.01
C ALA A 44 -28.95 -5.24 5.77
N SER A 45 -29.52 -4.89 4.63
CA SER A 45 -29.10 -5.43 3.33
C SER A 45 -27.68 -4.97 3.05
N LEU A 46 -26.77 -5.94 2.91
CA LEU A 46 -25.47 -5.73 2.30
C LEU A 46 -25.69 -5.08 0.91
N PRO A 47 -24.92 -4.05 0.55
CA PRO A 47 -25.01 -3.49 -0.79
C PRO A 47 -24.69 -4.59 -1.80
N PRO A 48 -25.43 -4.66 -2.95
CA PRO A 48 -25.16 -5.65 -3.96
C PRO A 48 -23.73 -5.47 -4.48
N ALA A 49 -23.03 -6.59 -4.68
CA ALA A 49 -21.76 -6.63 -5.36
C ALA A 49 -21.91 -5.86 -6.69
N SER A 50 -21.09 -4.84 -6.90
CA SER A 50 -21.16 -3.96 -8.07
C SER A 50 -21.08 -4.78 -9.34
N VAL A 51 -22.16 -4.75 -10.11
CA VAL A 51 -22.24 -5.35 -11.46
C VAL A 51 -21.28 -4.58 -12.36
N PRO A 52 -20.38 -5.24 -13.10
CA PRO A 52 -19.50 -4.55 -14.04
C PRO A 52 -20.33 -3.84 -15.11
N GLY A 53 -20.16 -2.52 -15.23
CA GLY A 53 -20.78 -1.72 -16.28
C GLY A 53 -21.94 -0.81 -15.88
N ALA A 54 -22.30 -0.69 -14.61
CA ALA A 54 -23.28 0.31 -14.19
C ALA A 54 -22.70 1.74 -14.37
N PRO A 55 -23.43 2.67 -15.04
CA PRO A 55 -23.01 4.06 -15.14
C PRO A 55 -22.95 4.67 -13.75
N LEU A 56 -21.90 5.48 -13.48
CA LEU A 56 -21.76 6.24 -12.23
C LEU A 56 -23.02 7.10 -12.03
N PRO A 57 -23.51 7.23 -10.79
CA PRO A 57 -24.69 8.07 -10.51
C PRO A 57 -24.44 9.50 -11.00
N SER A 58 -25.42 10.05 -11.73
CA SER A 58 -25.39 11.42 -12.22
C SER A 58 -25.29 12.37 -11.02
N GLY A 59 -24.11 13.01 -10.84
CA GLY A 59 -23.84 13.87 -9.68
C GLY A 59 -22.55 13.51 -8.91
N TYR A 60 -21.83 12.47 -9.28
CA TYR A 60 -20.50 12.20 -8.72
C TYR A 60 -19.56 13.37 -9.05
N ARG A 61 -19.37 14.26 -8.08
CA ARG A 61 -18.35 15.29 -8.10
C ARG A 61 -17.15 14.71 -7.38
N PRO A 62 -15.98 14.51 -8.03
CA PRO A 62 -14.77 14.12 -7.32
C PRO A 62 -14.54 15.08 -6.17
N ALA A 63 -14.21 14.59 -4.99
CA ALA A 63 -13.72 15.46 -3.93
C ALA A 63 -12.58 16.29 -4.53
N ALA A 64 -12.62 17.60 -4.37
CA ALA A 64 -11.59 18.49 -4.88
C ALA A 64 -10.23 17.93 -4.47
N ALA A 65 -9.34 17.73 -5.45
CA ALA A 65 -7.98 17.34 -5.16
C ALA A 65 -7.39 18.34 -4.16
N PRO A 66 -6.75 17.91 -3.08
CA PRO A 66 -6.03 18.82 -2.20
C PRO A 66 -5.03 19.65 -3.03
N SER A 67 -4.73 20.84 -2.56
CA SER A 67 -3.83 21.78 -3.23
C SER A 67 -2.49 21.10 -3.57
N PRO A 68 -1.90 21.40 -4.75
CA PRO A 68 -0.61 20.82 -5.13
C PRO A 68 0.46 21.18 -4.10
N SER A 69 1.43 20.30 -3.94
CA SER A 69 2.60 20.56 -3.12
C SER A 69 3.27 21.87 -3.54
N PRO A 70 3.62 22.75 -2.59
CA PRO A 70 4.29 24.01 -2.91
C PRO A 70 5.69 23.82 -3.52
N ARG A 71 6.20 22.60 -3.56
CA ARG A 71 7.56 22.30 -4.03
C ARG A 71 7.60 21.03 -4.88
N ALA A 72 7.33 21.18 -6.18
CA ALA A 72 7.57 20.09 -7.12
C ALA A 72 9.07 19.76 -7.16
N ILE A 73 9.43 18.50 -6.89
CA ILE A 73 10.78 17.97 -7.05
C ILE A 73 10.90 17.17 -8.35
N GLY A 74 12.14 16.90 -8.80
CA GLY A 74 12.39 16.11 -10.00
C GLY A 74 12.40 16.89 -11.30
N GLY A 75 12.12 18.19 -11.30
CA GLY A 75 12.20 19.07 -12.46
C GLY A 75 11.09 20.10 -12.56
N ALA A 76 11.39 21.28 -13.11
CA ALA A 76 10.46 22.39 -13.16
C ALA A 76 9.18 22.09 -13.97
N GLN A 77 9.27 21.26 -15.02
CA GLN A 77 8.11 20.88 -15.82
C GLN A 77 7.09 20.05 -15.02
N LEU A 78 7.55 19.29 -14.02
CA LEU A 78 6.69 18.46 -13.18
C LEU A 78 5.80 19.27 -12.23
N ALA A 79 5.97 20.60 -12.13
CA ALA A 79 5.03 21.46 -11.42
C ALA A 79 3.68 21.64 -12.14
N GLY A 80 3.57 21.22 -13.40
CA GLY A 80 2.36 21.35 -14.20
C GLY A 80 1.27 20.35 -13.80
N GLN A 81 -0.01 20.78 -13.89
CA GLN A 81 -1.16 19.94 -13.59
C GLN A 81 -1.72 19.21 -14.84
N GLY A 82 -1.42 19.71 -16.04
CA GLY A 82 -1.85 19.11 -17.30
C GLY A 82 -1.00 17.91 -17.72
N VAL A 83 -1.24 17.41 -18.93
CA VAL A 83 -0.38 16.40 -19.55
C VAL A 83 0.95 17.05 -19.94
N ILE A 84 2.02 16.47 -19.45
CA ILE A 84 3.41 16.93 -19.64
C ILE A 84 4.15 15.85 -20.43
N VAL A 85 4.58 16.20 -21.64
CA VAL A 85 5.40 15.34 -22.50
C VAL A 85 6.15 16.26 -23.48
N ASP A 86 7.45 16.02 -23.66
CA ASP A 86 8.29 16.80 -24.56
C ASP A 86 8.62 15.96 -25.80
N TYR A 87 7.94 16.28 -26.90
CA TYR A 87 8.12 15.59 -28.18
C TYR A 87 9.26 16.24 -28.97
N PRO A 88 10.24 15.46 -29.44
CA PRO A 88 11.26 15.99 -30.35
C PRO A 88 10.63 16.38 -31.69
N ALA A 89 11.36 17.17 -32.47
CA ALA A 89 11.02 17.34 -33.87
C ALA A 89 11.11 15.99 -34.60
N GLY A 90 10.01 15.56 -35.16
CA GLY A 90 9.92 14.27 -35.86
C GLY A 90 8.69 13.47 -35.50
N SER A 91 8.60 12.27 -36.08
CA SER A 91 7.45 11.37 -35.88
C SER A 91 7.74 10.38 -34.74
N VAL A 92 7.17 10.65 -33.57
CA VAL A 92 7.10 9.69 -32.46
C VAL A 92 5.65 9.42 -32.11
N PRO A 93 5.32 8.22 -31.59
CA PRO A 93 3.96 7.89 -31.18
C PRO A 93 3.43 8.89 -30.14
N ARG A 94 2.21 9.36 -30.33
CA ARG A 94 1.55 10.25 -29.37
C ARG A 94 1.17 9.49 -28.11
N LEU A 95 1.25 10.17 -26.98
CA LEU A 95 0.82 9.65 -25.68
C LEU A 95 -0.66 9.23 -25.75
N PRO A 96 -1.01 7.99 -25.37
CA PRO A 96 -2.38 7.54 -25.39
C PRO A 96 -3.24 8.32 -24.39
N ASN A 97 -4.48 8.60 -24.77
CA ASN A 97 -5.43 9.15 -23.82
C ASN A 97 -5.87 8.08 -22.82
N VAL A 98 -5.67 8.35 -21.53
CA VAL A 98 -6.11 7.52 -20.42
C VAL A 98 -6.94 8.35 -19.43
N GLN A 99 -7.97 7.70 -18.87
CA GLN A 99 -8.87 8.35 -17.91
C GLN A 99 -8.29 8.27 -16.50
N ALA A 100 -7.15 8.94 -16.29
CA ALA A 100 -6.55 9.11 -14.97
C ALA A 100 -6.46 10.60 -14.63
N SER A 101 -6.69 10.97 -13.38
CA SER A 101 -6.50 12.35 -12.93
C SER A 101 -5.02 12.69 -12.85
N ALA A 102 -4.19 11.76 -12.39
CA ALA A 102 -2.74 11.90 -12.37
C ALA A 102 -2.06 10.61 -12.82
N PHE A 103 -0.89 10.75 -13.44
CA PHE A 103 -0.01 9.63 -13.80
C PHE A 103 1.44 10.06 -13.97
N VAL A 104 2.35 9.08 -13.86
CA VAL A 104 3.75 9.18 -14.26
C VAL A 104 4.12 7.95 -15.08
N VAL A 105 4.89 8.16 -16.17
CA VAL A 105 5.60 7.13 -16.92
C VAL A 105 7.09 7.40 -16.81
N ALA A 106 7.84 6.49 -16.22
CA ALA A 106 9.27 6.70 -15.96
C ALA A 106 10.10 5.43 -16.25
N ASP A 107 11.34 5.62 -16.66
CA ASP A 107 12.36 4.58 -16.68
C ASP A 107 12.94 4.40 -15.27
N ALA A 108 12.80 3.21 -14.72
CA ALA A 108 13.27 2.88 -13.37
C ALA A 108 14.81 2.89 -13.27
N GLY A 109 15.52 2.54 -14.33
CA GLY A 109 16.98 2.47 -14.39
C GLY A 109 17.61 3.86 -14.33
N THR A 110 17.25 4.70 -15.30
CA THR A 110 17.78 6.06 -15.42
C THR A 110 17.11 7.04 -14.45
N GLY A 111 15.85 6.78 -14.07
CA GLY A 111 15.01 7.71 -13.34
C GLY A 111 14.32 8.75 -14.21
N GLN A 112 14.52 8.74 -15.51
CA GLN A 112 13.92 9.70 -16.43
C GLN A 112 12.40 9.58 -16.43
N VAL A 113 11.70 10.71 -16.29
CA VAL A 113 10.24 10.80 -16.45
C VAL A 113 9.95 11.12 -17.91
N LEU A 114 9.30 10.19 -18.61
CA LEU A 114 9.00 10.30 -20.03
C LEU A 114 7.74 11.11 -20.30
N ALA A 115 6.75 10.97 -19.42
CA ALA A 115 5.51 11.73 -19.43
C ALA A 115 4.88 11.75 -18.04
N ALA A 116 4.11 12.78 -17.76
CA ALA A 116 3.35 12.91 -16.53
C ALA A 116 2.02 13.65 -16.77
N LYS A 117 1.12 13.55 -15.81
CA LYS A 117 -0.06 14.39 -15.67
C LYS A 117 -0.28 14.63 -14.20
N ASP A 118 -0.35 15.88 -13.77
CA ASP A 118 -0.55 16.30 -12.37
C ASP A 118 0.30 15.46 -11.38
N PRO A 119 1.64 15.35 -11.64
CA PRO A 119 2.47 14.36 -10.94
C PRO A 119 2.59 14.61 -9.44
N HIS A 120 2.45 15.84 -8.97
CA HIS A 120 2.51 16.24 -7.56
C HIS A 120 1.15 16.58 -6.95
N GLY A 121 0.05 16.34 -7.68
CA GLY A 121 -1.31 16.44 -7.14
C GLY A 121 -1.51 15.43 -6.02
N TRP A 122 -2.19 15.84 -4.94
CA TRP A 122 -2.49 14.98 -3.80
C TRP A 122 -3.76 14.17 -4.06
N TYR A 123 -3.63 12.88 -3.99
CA TYR A 123 -4.73 11.92 -4.19
C TYR A 123 -4.74 10.87 -3.08
N ARG A 124 -5.88 10.26 -2.86
CA ARG A 124 -5.99 9.10 -1.98
C ARG A 124 -5.27 7.91 -2.62
N PRO A 125 -4.34 7.24 -1.90
CA PRO A 125 -3.56 6.16 -2.48
C PRO A 125 -4.35 4.88 -2.70
N ALA A 126 -5.40 4.63 -1.95
CA ALA A 126 -5.99 3.32 -1.80
C ALA A 126 -4.89 2.27 -1.52
N SER A 127 -5.07 1.03 -1.93
CA SER A 127 -4.12 -0.06 -1.63
C SER A 127 -2.76 0.03 -2.35
N THR A 128 -2.51 1.04 -3.21
CA THR A 128 -1.14 1.29 -3.72
C THR A 128 -0.19 1.71 -2.60
N LEU A 129 -0.70 2.26 -1.48
CA LEU A 129 0.08 2.56 -0.28
C LEU A 129 0.78 1.32 0.31
N LYS A 130 0.23 0.12 0.10
CA LYS A 130 0.83 -1.13 0.59
C LYS A 130 2.21 -1.42 0.02
N VAL A 131 2.57 -0.81 -1.12
CA VAL A 131 3.94 -0.88 -1.64
C VAL A 131 4.89 -0.15 -0.69
N LEU A 132 4.53 1.05 -0.22
CA LEU A 132 5.31 1.77 0.78
C LEU A 132 5.40 0.98 2.10
N THR A 133 4.28 0.42 2.55
CA THR A 133 4.24 -0.46 3.74
C THR A 133 5.21 -1.64 3.59
N ALA A 134 5.20 -2.30 2.44
CA ALA A 134 6.06 -3.45 2.18
C ALA A 134 7.54 -3.06 2.17
N ILE A 135 7.93 -2.01 1.42
CA ILE A 135 9.35 -1.61 1.32
C ILE A 135 9.92 -1.08 2.63
N ALA A 136 9.09 -0.46 3.47
CA ALA A 136 9.48 0.01 4.80
C ALA A 136 9.69 -1.16 5.78
N LEU A 137 8.87 -2.22 5.70
CA LEU A 137 8.83 -3.26 6.72
C LEU A 137 9.63 -4.52 6.34
N ILE A 138 9.78 -4.84 5.06
CA ILE A 138 10.58 -6.00 4.59
C ILE A 138 12.03 -5.96 5.15
N PRO A 139 12.76 -4.83 5.14
CA PRO A 139 14.14 -4.81 5.62
C PRO A 139 14.30 -4.98 7.14
N VAL A 140 13.23 -4.75 7.92
CA VAL A 140 13.28 -4.72 9.39
C VAL A 140 12.59 -5.91 10.04
N LEU A 141 11.79 -6.68 9.32
CA LEU A 141 11.08 -7.84 9.83
C LEU A 141 11.75 -9.14 9.37
N ASN A 142 11.98 -10.07 10.30
CA ASN A 142 12.45 -11.41 9.95
C ASN A 142 11.29 -12.19 9.30
N PRO A 143 11.42 -12.64 8.02
CA PRO A 143 10.37 -13.36 7.30
C PRO A 143 9.96 -14.68 7.95
N ASP A 144 10.85 -15.31 8.72
CA ASP A 144 10.62 -16.61 9.40
C ASP A 144 10.02 -16.44 10.79
N ALA A 145 9.98 -15.22 11.33
CA ALA A 145 9.31 -14.93 12.58
C ALA A 145 7.79 -14.95 12.43
N THR A 146 7.09 -14.98 13.56
CA THR A 146 5.63 -14.92 13.61
C THR A 146 5.16 -13.70 14.38
N VAL A 147 3.95 -13.22 14.05
CA VAL A 147 3.21 -12.22 14.80
C VAL A 147 1.83 -12.77 15.16
N VAL A 148 1.37 -12.48 16.37
CA VAL A 148 0.01 -12.83 16.81
C VAL A 148 -0.95 -11.78 16.30
N ALA A 149 -1.97 -12.21 15.55
CA ALA A 149 -2.99 -11.31 15.02
C ALA A 149 -3.81 -10.70 16.17
N SER A 150 -3.86 -9.36 16.21
CA SER A 150 -4.63 -8.60 17.18
C SER A 150 -6.09 -8.45 16.75
N GLU A 151 -6.96 -8.05 17.69
CA GLU A 151 -8.33 -7.66 17.39
C GLU A 151 -8.37 -6.49 16.38
N GLN A 152 -7.46 -5.53 16.49
CA GLN A 152 -7.34 -4.43 15.52
C GLN A 152 -7.09 -4.93 14.09
N ALA A 153 -6.22 -5.93 13.90
CA ALA A 153 -5.95 -6.50 12.59
C ALA A 153 -7.17 -7.25 12.05
N THR A 154 -7.83 -8.06 12.89
CA THR A 154 -8.94 -8.93 12.45
C THR A 154 -10.28 -8.24 12.32
N SER A 155 -10.44 -7.02 12.87
CA SER A 155 -11.65 -6.20 12.74
C SER A 155 -11.59 -5.21 11.59
N THR A 156 -10.51 -5.20 10.81
CA THR A 156 -10.40 -4.32 9.64
C THR A 156 -11.35 -4.75 8.52
N GLU A 157 -11.79 -3.78 7.75
CA GLU A 157 -12.74 -4.00 6.67
C GLU A 157 -12.06 -4.25 5.31
N ALA A 158 -12.87 -4.60 4.31
CA ALA A 158 -12.52 -4.86 2.92
C ALA A 158 -11.62 -6.09 2.73
N ASN A 159 -10.70 -6.08 1.75
CA ASN A 159 -9.85 -7.22 1.42
C ASN A 159 -9.07 -7.72 2.64
N VAL A 160 -9.30 -8.95 3.06
CA VAL A 160 -8.64 -9.56 4.21
C VAL A 160 -8.14 -10.96 3.85
N ALA A 161 -7.04 -11.39 4.48
CA ALA A 161 -6.57 -12.78 4.42
C ALA A 161 -7.38 -13.70 5.36
N GLY A 162 -8.18 -13.11 6.23
CA GLY A 162 -9.01 -13.81 7.21
C GLY A 162 -8.23 -14.21 8.46
N LEU A 163 -7.37 -13.35 8.95
CA LEU A 163 -6.63 -13.58 10.19
C LEU A 163 -7.59 -13.81 11.36
N VAL A 164 -7.21 -14.69 12.28
CA VAL A 164 -7.97 -15.03 13.48
C VAL A 164 -7.27 -14.43 14.70
N THR A 165 -7.99 -13.67 15.51
CA THR A 165 -7.46 -13.03 16.73
C THR A 165 -6.80 -14.06 17.65
N GLY A 166 -5.61 -13.72 18.15
CA GLY A 166 -4.84 -14.59 19.04
C GLY A 166 -4.03 -15.68 18.34
N ARG A 167 -4.16 -15.85 17.01
CA ARG A 167 -3.37 -16.80 16.23
C ARG A 167 -2.09 -16.17 15.71
N ALA A 168 -1.00 -16.94 15.74
CA ALA A 168 0.28 -16.56 15.15
C ALA A 168 0.31 -16.87 13.64
N TYR A 169 0.86 -15.92 12.86
CA TYR A 169 1.09 -16.02 11.41
C TYR A 169 2.52 -15.66 11.08
N GLN A 170 3.10 -16.36 10.11
CA GLN A 170 4.45 -16.11 9.66
C GLN A 170 4.52 -14.78 8.88
N ILE A 171 5.57 -14.00 9.10
CA ILE A 171 5.75 -12.68 8.47
C ILE A 171 5.79 -12.78 6.94
N SER A 172 6.45 -13.80 6.38
CA SER A 172 6.49 -14.02 4.93
C SER A 172 5.10 -14.32 4.33
N ASP A 173 4.25 -15.05 5.06
CA ASP A 173 2.87 -15.31 4.62
C ASP A 173 2.03 -14.02 4.60
N LEU A 174 2.24 -13.16 5.61
CA LEU A 174 1.55 -11.87 5.68
C LEU A 174 1.99 -10.92 4.55
N PHE A 175 3.29 -10.86 4.19
CA PHE A 175 3.73 -10.11 3.02
C PHE A 175 3.17 -10.67 1.72
N THR A 176 3.07 -11.98 1.61
CA THR A 176 2.43 -12.63 0.47
C THR A 176 0.97 -12.21 0.36
N ALA A 177 0.20 -12.27 1.45
CA ALA A 177 -1.21 -11.85 1.47
C ALA A 177 -1.37 -10.33 1.19
N LEU A 178 -0.47 -9.50 1.76
CA LEU A 178 -0.43 -8.04 1.54
C LEU A 178 -0.36 -7.69 0.06
N LEU A 179 0.53 -8.36 -0.70
CA LEU A 179 0.84 -7.99 -2.07
C LEU A 179 -0.01 -8.76 -3.10
N THR A 180 -0.41 -10.02 -2.83
CA THR A 180 -1.23 -10.81 -3.77
C THR A 180 -2.70 -10.42 -3.76
N ILE A 181 -3.33 -10.43 -2.58
CA ILE A 181 -4.77 -10.14 -2.43
C ILE A 181 -5.06 -8.79 -1.77
N SER A 182 -4.02 -7.98 -1.53
CA SER A 182 -4.18 -6.66 -0.92
C SER A 182 -4.73 -6.71 0.52
N ALA A 183 -4.35 -7.72 1.32
CA ALA A 183 -4.92 -7.99 2.63
C ALA A 183 -4.69 -6.85 3.64
N ASN A 184 -5.77 -6.26 4.14
CA ASN A 184 -5.74 -5.15 5.09
C ASN A 184 -5.37 -5.61 6.51
N ASP A 185 -5.86 -6.77 6.92
CA ASP A 185 -5.53 -7.42 8.19
C ASP A 185 -4.03 -7.76 8.26
N ALA A 186 -3.45 -8.24 7.16
CA ALA A 186 -2.02 -8.48 7.06
C ALA A 186 -1.20 -7.19 7.16
N ALA A 187 -1.66 -6.07 6.58
CA ALA A 187 -0.98 -4.78 6.68
C ALA A 187 -0.87 -4.30 8.14
N ILE A 188 -1.97 -4.40 8.89
CA ILE A 188 -2.00 -4.03 10.31
C ILE A 188 -1.12 -4.97 11.14
N ALA A 189 -1.20 -6.28 10.93
CA ALA A 189 -0.39 -7.26 11.64
C ALA A 189 1.12 -7.05 11.39
N LEU A 190 1.52 -6.75 10.14
CA LEU A 190 2.90 -6.43 9.78
C LEU A 190 3.39 -5.14 10.47
N ALA A 191 2.57 -4.09 10.51
CA ALA A 191 2.92 -2.87 11.23
C ALA A 191 3.13 -3.15 12.73
N GLN A 192 2.26 -3.96 13.35
CA GLN A 192 2.37 -4.38 14.75
C GLN A 192 3.58 -5.28 15.03
N ALA A 193 4.01 -6.08 14.05
CA ALA A 193 5.17 -6.97 14.16
C ALA A 193 6.49 -6.22 14.41
N THR A 194 6.54 -4.91 14.15
CA THR A 194 7.71 -4.06 14.49
C THR A 194 7.87 -3.80 16.00
N GLY A 195 6.94 -4.27 16.82
CA GLY A 195 6.85 -4.08 18.26
C GLY A 195 5.64 -3.25 18.70
N SER A 196 5.11 -2.38 17.83
CA SER A 196 3.84 -1.70 18.02
C SER A 196 3.33 -1.13 16.70
N PHE A 197 2.01 -0.92 16.59
CA PHE A 197 1.38 -0.27 15.43
C PHE A 197 1.98 1.12 15.15
N SER A 198 2.16 1.93 16.20
CA SER A 198 2.74 3.27 16.08
C SER A 198 4.18 3.24 15.55
N LYS A 199 5.00 2.26 15.99
CA LYS A 199 6.37 2.09 15.48
C LYS A 199 6.35 1.68 14.00
N GLY A 200 5.44 0.79 13.59
CA GLY A 200 5.25 0.41 12.19
C GLY A 200 4.89 1.61 11.32
N MET A 201 3.93 2.43 11.76
CA MET A 201 3.55 3.66 11.05
C MET A 201 4.69 4.69 10.98
N ALA A 202 5.48 4.80 12.04
CA ALA A 202 6.65 5.67 12.05
C ALA A 202 7.70 5.23 11.02
N LEU A 203 7.94 3.92 10.88
CA LEU A 203 8.84 3.36 9.86
C LEU A 203 8.32 3.59 8.44
N ILE A 204 7.02 3.39 8.19
CA ILE A 204 6.39 3.62 6.88
C ILE A 204 6.54 5.09 6.46
N ASN A 205 6.22 6.04 7.34
CA ASN A 205 6.39 7.46 7.04
C ASN A 205 7.86 7.90 7.00
N ALA A 206 8.76 7.21 7.73
CA ALA A 206 10.20 7.47 7.63
C ALA A 206 10.75 7.06 6.26
N GLU A 207 10.28 5.92 5.71
CA GLU A 207 10.66 5.49 4.37
C GLU A 207 10.15 6.46 3.29
N ALA A 208 8.91 6.97 3.41
CA ALA A 208 8.43 8.01 2.50
C ALA A 208 9.37 9.22 2.48
N ARG A 209 9.74 9.75 3.66
CA ARG A 209 10.70 10.87 3.76
C ARG A 209 12.08 10.52 3.22
N HIS A 210 12.58 9.30 3.51
CA HIS A 210 13.87 8.81 2.99
C HIS A 210 13.90 8.84 1.46
N LEU A 211 12.80 8.47 0.82
CA LEU A 211 12.64 8.48 -0.63
C LEU A 211 12.39 9.89 -1.21
N GLN A 212 12.25 10.92 -0.39
CA GLN A 212 11.80 12.25 -0.78
C GLN A 212 10.37 12.23 -1.38
N ALA A 213 9.53 11.28 -0.94
CA ALA A 213 8.13 11.19 -1.29
C ALA A 213 7.32 12.15 -0.37
N ASP A 214 7.55 13.45 -0.56
CA ASP A 214 7.09 14.51 0.35
C ASP A 214 5.60 14.81 0.19
N ASP A 215 4.98 14.36 -0.90
CA ASP A 215 3.54 14.40 -1.15
C ASP A 215 2.82 13.16 -0.58
N THR A 216 3.49 12.33 0.23
CA THR A 216 2.92 11.11 0.78
C THR A 216 2.86 11.15 2.30
N THR A 217 1.65 10.97 2.83
CA THR A 217 1.41 10.76 4.26
C THR A 217 0.57 9.50 4.47
N ALA A 218 1.12 8.52 5.18
CA ALA A 218 0.42 7.33 5.59
C ALA A 218 -0.19 7.50 6.99
N VAL A 219 -1.51 7.40 7.10
CA VAL A 219 -2.26 7.42 8.39
C VAL A 219 -2.53 5.99 8.85
N ASP A 220 -2.71 5.08 7.90
CA ASP A 220 -2.78 3.64 8.13
C ASP A 220 -1.86 2.88 7.16
N PRO A 221 -1.54 1.58 7.42
CA PRO A 221 -0.63 0.83 6.58
C PRO A 221 -1.31 0.18 5.36
N ASN A 222 -2.63 0.25 5.22
CA ASN A 222 -3.42 -0.51 4.24
C ASN A 222 -3.95 0.36 3.08
N GLY A 223 -4.01 1.69 3.27
CA GLY A 223 -4.46 2.63 2.26
C GLY A 223 -5.96 2.88 2.25
N LEU A 224 -6.71 2.44 3.26
CA LEU A 224 -8.11 2.81 3.43
C LEU A 224 -8.24 4.33 3.61
N ASP A 225 -9.42 4.86 3.27
CA ASP A 225 -9.67 6.29 3.34
C ASP A 225 -9.57 6.80 4.78
N ALA A 226 -8.60 7.67 5.06
CA ALA A 226 -8.38 8.30 6.35
C ALA A 226 -8.15 9.81 6.17
N PRO A 227 -8.61 10.65 7.10
CA PRO A 227 -8.29 12.08 7.08
C PRO A 227 -6.77 12.31 7.09
N GLY A 228 -6.28 13.12 6.14
CA GLY A 228 -4.86 13.42 6.01
C GLY A 228 -4.04 12.39 5.22
N GLN A 229 -4.58 11.21 4.89
CA GLN A 229 -3.87 10.23 4.06
C GLN A 229 -3.91 10.63 2.59
N HIS A 230 -2.73 10.78 1.99
CA HIS A 230 -2.58 11.16 0.59
C HIS A 230 -1.24 10.68 0.02
N THR A 231 -1.14 10.73 -1.30
CA THR A 231 0.07 10.47 -2.09
C THR A 231 -0.01 11.26 -3.40
N SER A 232 1.08 11.26 -4.18
CA SER A 232 1.11 11.76 -5.55
C SER A 232 1.55 10.68 -6.53
N ALA A 233 1.29 10.88 -7.83
CA ALA A 233 1.74 9.95 -8.85
C ALA A 233 3.27 9.89 -8.95
N TYR A 234 3.96 11.01 -8.68
CA TYR A 234 5.40 11.07 -8.62
C TYR A 234 5.95 10.28 -7.42
N ASP A 235 5.37 10.45 -6.26
CA ASP A 235 5.79 9.72 -5.05
C ASP A 235 5.59 8.21 -5.18
N LEU A 236 4.46 7.79 -5.76
CA LEU A 236 4.24 6.37 -6.06
C LEU A 236 5.30 5.83 -7.02
N ALA A 237 5.82 6.66 -7.95
CA ALA A 237 6.91 6.25 -8.84
C ALA A 237 8.26 6.14 -8.09
N LEU A 238 8.55 7.02 -7.12
CA LEU A 238 9.72 6.89 -6.22
C LEU A 238 9.63 5.61 -5.39
N ILE A 239 8.48 5.36 -4.78
CA ILE A 239 8.18 4.16 -3.98
C ILE A 239 8.35 2.90 -4.84
N ALA A 240 7.79 2.89 -6.04
CA ALA A 240 7.90 1.78 -6.99
C ALA A 240 9.35 1.52 -7.44
N ARG A 241 10.12 2.59 -7.67
CA ARG A 241 11.55 2.49 -8.02
C ARG A 241 12.37 1.86 -6.90
N GLN A 242 12.07 2.19 -5.65
CA GLN A 242 12.69 1.55 -4.49
C GLN A 242 12.26 0.10 -4.34
N ALA A 243 10.98 -0.22 -4.55
CA ALA A 243 10.46 -1.58 -4.51
C ALA A 243 11.19 -2.52 -5.48
N LEU A 244 11.52 -2.04 -6.68
CA LEU A 244 12.30 -2.78 -7.68
C LEU A 244 13.72 -3.14 -7.23
N ARG A 245 14.27 -2.45 -6.22
CA ARG A 245 15.60 -2.72 -5.65
C ARG A 245 15.59 -3.77 -4.55
N LEU A 246 14.41 -4.21 -4.12
CA LEU A 246 14.24 -5.20 -3.05
C LEU A 246 13.82 -6.55 -3.63
N PRO A 247 14.72 -7.54 -3.76
CA PRO A 247 14.38 -8.86 -4.29
C PRO A 247 13.26 -9.56 -3.51
N ALA A 248 13.21 -9.35 -2.19
CA ALA A 248 12.15 -9.90 -1.35
C ALA A 248 10.76 -9.30 -1.69
N PHE A 249 10.69 -8.00 -2.00
CA PHE A 249 9.45 -7.38 -2.48
C PHE A 249 8.99 -8.06 -3.77
N LEU A 250 9.86 -8.17 -4.77
CA LEU A 250 9.53 -8.77 -6.07
C LEU A 250 9.08 -10.23 -5.91
N LYS A 251 9.70 -11.00 -5.01
CA LYS A 251 9.28 -12.38 -4.71
C LYS A 251 7.81 -12.45 -4.28
N TYR A 252 7.37 -11.57 -3.38
CA TYR A 252 5.99 -11.55 -2.90
C TYR A 252 5.02 -10.98 -3.95
N ASP A 253 5.40 -9.87 -4.60
CA ASP A 253 4.56 -9.14 -5.55
C ASP A 253 4.29 -9.95 -6.83
N GLN A 254 5.26 -10.75 -7.28
CA GLN A 254 5.15 -11.63 -8.46
C GLN A 254 4.47 -12.97 -8.19
N THR A 255 4.16 -13.29 -6.94
CA THR A 255 3.50 -14.55 -6.58
C THR A 255 2.10 -14.59 -7.20
N ILE A 256 1.87 -15.50 -8.15
CA ILE A 256 0.56 -15.62 -8.84
C ILE A 256 -0.47 -16.28 -7.94
N THR A 257 -0.08 -17.35 -7.26
CA THR A 257 -0.93 -18.08 -6.32
C THR A 257 -0.12 -18.47 -5.09
N ALA A 258 -0.76 -18.45 -3.93
CA ALA A 258 -0.16 -18.94 -2.68
C ALA A 258 -1.21 -19.64 -1.82
N ARG A 259 -0.78 -20.65 -1.07
CA ARG A 259 -1.60 -21.27 -0.03
C ARG A 259 -1.44 -20.50 1.27
N PHE A 260 -2.52 -20.00 1.84
CA PHE A 260 -2.52 -19.26 3.10
C PHE A 260 -3.28 -20.03 4.18
N VAL A 261 -2.67 -20.30 5.33
CA VAL A 261 -3.28 -21.08 6.42
C VAL A 261 -4.02 -20.13 7.37
N VAL A 262 -5.31 -20.00 7.17
CA VAL A 262 -6.19 -19.14 7.99
C VAL A 262 -6.35 -19.69 9.41
N ALA A 263 -6.61 -21.01 9.57
CA ALA A 263 -6.81 -21.69 10.84
C ALA A 263 -6.31 -23.14 10.77
N ARG A 264 -6.34 -23.87 11.91
CA ARG A 264 -5.76 -25.22 12.03
C ARG A 264 -6.16 -26.19 10.91
N HIS A 265 -7.40 -26.11 10.45
CA HIS A 265 -7.94 -26.98 9.39
C HIS A 265 -8.53 -26.18 8.23
N LYS A 266 -8.18 -24.89 8.12
CA LYS A 266 -8.69 -24.00 7.10
C LYS A 266 -7.51 -23.30 6.40
N ALA A 267 -7.36 -23.55 5.10
CA ALA A 267 -6.43 -22.84 4.24
C ALA A 267 -7.16 -22.33 3.01
N GLU A 268 -6.77 -21.16 2.56
CA GLU A 268 -7.30 -20.52 1.36
C GLU A 268 -6.20 -20.45 0.29
N THR A 269 -6.60 -20.47 -0.97
CA THR A 269 -5.70 -20.16 -2.07
C THR A 269 -5.83 -18.68 -2.41
N LEU A 270 -4.75 -17.94 -2.24
CA LEU A 270 -4.66 -16.55 -2.63
C LEU A 270 -4.33 -16.46 -4.11
N PHE A 271 -5.06 -15.65 -4.88
CA PHE A 271 -4.78 -15.36 -6.28
C PHE A 271 -4.37 -13.90 -6.42
N ASN A 272 -3.26 -13.65 -7.11
CA ASN A 272 -2.79 -12.28 -7.30
C ASN A 272 -3.81 -11.45 -8.09
N GLN A 273 -4.23 -10.35 -7.50
CA GLN A 273 -5.23 -9.45 -8.10
C GLN A 273 -4.65 -8.61 -9.26
N ASN A 274 -3.33 -8.54 -9.41
CA ASN A 274 -2.69 -7.83 -10.50
C ASN A 274 -2.66 -8.68 -11.78
N SER A 275 -3.73 -8.61 -12.57
CA SER A 275 -3.83 -9.36 -13.82
C SER A 275 -2.80 -8.94 -14.87
N LEU A 276 -2.12 -7.79 -14.73
CA LEU A 276 -1.03 -7.40 -15.64
C LEU A 276 0.07 -8.46 -15.68
N LEU A 277 0.35 -9.12 -14.54
CA LEU A 277 1.36 -10.18 -14.42
C LEU A 277 1.15 -11.34 -15.39
N THR A 278 -0.10 -11.65 -15.73
CA THR A 278 -0.47 -12.78 -16.58
C THR A 278 -0.91 -12.37 -17.98
N THR A 279 -1.25 -11.09 -18.20
CA THR A 279 -1.82 -10.61 -19.46
C THR A 279 -0.90 -9.69 -20.25
N TYR A 280 0.17 -9.17 -19.64
CA TYR A 280 1.05 -8.20 -20.28
C TYR A 280 2.48 -8.75 -20.43
N PRO A 281 2.99 -8.92 -21.66
CA PRO A 281 4.36 -9.41 -21.87
C PRO A 281 5.39 -8.49 -21.23
N GLY A 282 6.22 -9.06 -20.37
CA GLY A 282 7.26 -8.33 -19.64
C GLY A 282 6.79 -7.68 -18.33
N ALA A 283 5.55 -7.93 -17.88
CA ALA A 283 5.13 -7.50 -16.54
C ALA A 283 6.01 -8.15 -15.47
N ILE A 284 6.45 -7.34 -14.49
CA ILE A 284 7.33 -7.78 -13.40
C ILE A 284 6.80 -7.37 -12.03
N GLY A 285 5.57 -6.93 -11.93
CA GLY A 285 4.96 -6.57 -10.66
C GLY A 285 3.96 -5.42 -10.78
N GLY A 286 3.51 -4.98 -9.63
CA GLY A 286 2.65 -3.84 -9.47
C GLY A 286 1.50 -4.05 -8.50
N LYS A 287 0.81 -2.98 -8.17
CA LYS A 287 -0.23 -3.00 -7.14
C LYS A 287 -1.47 -2.23 -7.58
N ILE A 288 -2.62 -2.89 -7.49
CA ILE A 288 -3.92 -2.25 -7.65
C ILE A 288 -4.40 -1.64 -6.34
N GLY A 289 -5.22 -0.60 -6.43
CA GLY A 289 -5.95 -0.04 -5.31
C GLY A 289 -7.30 0.50 -5.76
N TRP A 290 -8.27 0.46 -4.87
CA TRP A 290 -9.59 1.04 -5.10
C TRP A 290 -10.28 1.35 -3.77
N THR A 291 -10.87 2.53 -3.69
CA THR A 291 -11.93 2.89 -2.74
C THR A 291 -12.93 3.77 -3.47
N SER A 292 -14.12 3.93 -2.93
CA SER A 292 -15.13 4.82 -3.54
C SER A 292 -14.63 6.28 -3.63
N ALA A 293 -13.81 6.73 -2.70
CA ALA A 293 -13.30 8.10 -2.68
C ALA A 293 -11.98 8.26 -3.47
N ALA A 294 -11.12 7.22 -3.52
CA ALA A 294 -9.89 7.25 -4.31
C ALA A 294 -10.13 7.07 -5.81
N GLY A 295 -11.21 6.39 -6.20
CA GLY A 295 -11.28 5.78 -7.52
C GLY A 295 -10.28 4.63 -7.64
N ALA A 296 -10.01 4.16 -8.86
CA ALA A 296 -8.96 3.16 -9.07
C ALA A 296 -7.57 3.83 -9.09
N THR A 297 -6.60 3.16 -8.45
CA THR A 297 -5.19 3.57 -8.38
C THR A 297 -4.32 2.39 -8.81
N TYR A 298 -3.16 2.65 -9.39
CA TYR A 298 -2.33 1.58 -9.89
C TYR A 298 -0.83 1.93 -9.93
N ILE A 299 -0.01 0.94 -9.63
CA ILE A 299 1.40 0.90 -9.94
C ILE A 299 1.61 -0.28 -10.88
N GLY A 300 2.12 -0.04 -12.09
CA GLY A 300 2.46 -1.06 -13.07
C GLY A 300 3.94 -1.09 -13.35
N LEU A 301 4.54 -2.28 -13.33
CA LEU A 301 5.97 -2.50 -13.53
C LEU A 301 6.17 -3.48 -14.68
N ALA A 302 6.98 -3.09 -15.66
CA ALA A 302 7.29 -3.98 -16.79
C ALA A 302 8.73 -3.81 -17.26
N ARG A 303 9.32 -4.89 -17.79
CA ARG A 303 10.67 -4.91 -18.35
C ARG A 303 10.67 -5.50 -19.75
N ARG A 304 11.27 -4.78 -20.71
CA ARG A 304 11.48 -5.26 -22.08
C ARG A 304 12.84 -4.79 -22.57
N HIS A 305 13.57 -5.65 -23.26
CA HIS A 305 14.86 -5.32 -23.89
C HIS A 305 15.86 -4.59 -22.95
N GLY A 306 15.89 -4.94 -21.67
CA GLY A 306 16.77 -4.31 -20.68
C GLY A 306 16.21 -3.05 -20.03
N VAL A 307 15.19 -2.42 -20.60
CA VAL A 307 14.52 -1.23 -20.05
C VAL A 307 13.44 -1.66 -19.07
N THR A 308 13.37 -1.00 -17.92
CA THR A 308 12.32 -1.23 -16.91
C THR A 308 11.50 0.04 -16.75
N LEU A 309 10.22 -0.03 -17.07
CA LEU A 309 9.29 1.08 -16.92
C LEU A 309 8.42 0.95 -15.68
N ILE A 310 8.15 2.10 -15.07
CA ILE A 310 7.18 2.32 -14.01
C ILE A 310 6.04 3.16 -14.59
N VAL A 311 4.81 2.73 -14.37
CA VAL A 311 3.61 3.53 -14.59
C VAL A 311 2.85 3.64 -13.30
N THR A 312 2.53 4.86 -12.89
CA THR A 312 1.65 5.13 -11.75
C THR A 312 0.40 5.85 -12.21
N LEU A 313 -0.74 5.48 -11.67
CA LEU A 313 -2.05 6.02 -12.02
C LEU A 313 -2.84 6.32 -10.75
N LEU A 314 -3.46 7.49 -10.69
CA LEU A 314 -4.32 7.90 -9.58
C LEU A 314 -5.68 8.40 -10.09
N HIS A 315 -6.72 8.05 -9.35
CA HIS A 315 -8.10 8.45 -9.56
C HIS A 315 -8.58 8.14 -10.99
N CYS A 316 -8.51 6.85 -11.34
CA CYS A 316 -9.10 6.31 -12.58
C CYS A 316 -10.54 5.84 -12.33
N PRO A 317 -11.38 5.75 -13.38
CA PRO A 317 -12.60 4.94 -13.32
C PRO A 317 -12.26 3.49 -12.97
N ALA A 318 -13.11 2.87 -12.15
CA ALA A 318 -12.91 1.49 -11.72
C ALA A 318 -12.73 0.53 -12.91
N LEU A 319 -11.84 -0.45 -12.79
CA LEU A 319 -11.53 -1.48 -13.76
C LEU A 319 -10.87 -0.99 -15.08
N THR A 320 -10.42 0.27 -15.13
CA THR A 320 -9.71 0.82 -16.30
C THR A 320 -8.20 0.95 -16.07
N GLU A 321 -7.74 0.87 -14.84
CA GLU A 321 -6.38 1.16 -14.41
C GLU A 321 -5.34 0.24 -15.06
N ILE A 322 -5.58 -1.07 -15.11
CA ILE A 322 -4.64 -2.04 -15.70
C ILE A 322 -4.50 -1.84 -17.21
N ASN A 323 -5.63 -1.63 -17.91
CA ASN A 323 -5.61 -1.36 -19.36
C ASN A 323 -4.95 0.01 -19.66
N SER A 324 -5.21 1.02 -18.84
CA SER A 324 -4.57 2.33 -18.95
C SER A 324 -3.06 2.22 -18.75
N ALA A 325 -2.61 1.46 -17.74
CA ALA A 325 -1.20 1.19 -17.51
C ALA A 325 -0.55 0.44 -18.68
N ALA A 326 -1.22 -0.58 -19.24
CA ALA A 326 -0.72 -1.32 -20.39
C ALA A 326 -0.53 -0.41 -21.63
N LYS A 327 -1.45 0.53 -21.87
CA LYS A 327 -1.31 1.53 -22.96
C LYS A 327 -0.13 2.45 -22.72
N LEU A 328 0.04 2.96 -21.48
CA LEU A 328 1.15 3.85 -21.14
C LEU A 328 2.51 3.12 -21.15
N LEU A 329 2.57 1.86 -20.71
CA LEU A 329 3.76 1.03 -20.83
C LEU A 329 4.14 0.77 -22.29
N ASN A 330 3.18 0.43 -23.14
CA ASN A 330 3.43 0.25 -24.57
C ASN A 330 3.97 1.53 -25.22
N TRP A 331 3.35 2.66 -24.90
CA TRP A 331 3.84 3.96 -25.36
C TRP A 331 5.26 4.21 -24.84
N GLY A 332 5.51 4.08 -23.55
CA GLY A 332 6.82 4.31 -22.94
C GLY A 332 7.92 3.49 -23.61
N PHE A 333 7.70 2.17 -23.82
CA PHE A 333 8.68 1.34 -24.55
C PHE A 333 8.86 1.75 -26.01
N SER A 334 7.85 2.30 -26.66
CA SER A 334 7.97 2.76 -28.07
C SER A 334 8.75 4.06 -28.23
N VAL A 335 8.80 4.89 -27.17
CA VAL A 335 9.44 6.22 -27.19
C VAL A 335 10.69 6.29 -26.32
N ASP A 336 11.10 5.20 -25.70
CA ASP A 336 12.31 5.14 -24.88
C ASP A 336 13.53 5.59 -25.69
N GLY A 337 14.30 6.55 -25.12
CA GLY A 337 15.40 7.21 -25.81
C GLY A 337 15.02 8.13 -26.97
N LYS A 338 13.71 8.35 -27.26
CA LYS A 338 13.22 9.17 -28.38
C LYS A 338 12.50 10.44 -27.96
N VAL A 339 12.02 10.54 -26.72
CA VAL A 339 11.41 11.75 -26.17
C VAL A 339 12.39 12.42 -25.20
N THR A 340 12.30 13.75 -25.09
CA THR A 340 13.06 14.47 -24.08
C THR A 340 12.42 14.20 -22.71
N PRO A 341 13.17 13.74 -21.69
CA PRO A 341 12.62 13.56 -20.36
C PRO A 341 12.09 14.89 -19.80
N VAL A 342 10.86 14.87 -19.27
CA VAL A 342 10.22 16.04 -18.65
C VAL A 342 10.64 16.25 -17.19
N GLY A 343 11.41 15.31 -16.64
CA GLY A 343 11.92 15.35 -15.28
C GLY A 343 12.67 14.08 -14.91
N THR A 344 13.01 13.95 -13.65
CA THR A 344 13.77 12.81 -13.13
C THR A 344 13.23 12.37 -11.77
N LEU A 345 13.04 11.09 -11.55
CA LEU A 345 12.80 10.51 -10.23
C LEU A 345 14.06 10.70 -9.37
N VAL A 346 13.98 11.50 -8.33
CA VAL A 346 15.12 11.76 -7.43
C VAL A 346 15.56 10.48 -6.72
N GLY A 347 16.80 10.45 -6.25
CA GLY A 347 17.29 9.35 -5.41
C GLY A 347 16.86 9.50 -3.96
N PRO A 348 16.97 8.43 -3.13
CA PRO A 348 16.80 8.54 -1.71
C PRO A 348 17.74 9.57 -1.07
N GLN A 349 17.32 10.19 0.04
CA GLN A 349 18.19 11.07 0.82
C GLN A 349 19.41 10.30 1.29
N GLN A 350 20.59 10.87 1.04
CA GLN A 350 21.80 10.31 1.63
C GLN A 350 21.88 10.73 3.10
N PRO A 351 22.32 9.84 4.00
CA PRO A 351 22.65 10.24 5.35
C PRO A 351 23.61 11.44 5.32
N PRO A 352 23.47 12.41 6.22
CA PRO A 352 24.41 13.52 6.27
C PRO A 352 25.82 12.95 6.39
N VAL A 353 26.67 13.25 5.41
CA VAL A 353 28.10 12.93 5.46
C VAL A 353 28.63 13.67 6.69
N LYS A 354 29.01 12.93 7.72
CA LYS A 354 29.78 13.54 8.83
C LYS A 354 31.05 14.08 8.19
N SER A 355 31.10 15.38 7.97
CA SER A 355 32.36 16.04 7.60
C SER A 355 33.41 15.60 8.64
N PRO A 356 34.58 15.15 8.21
CA PRO A 356 35.66 14.88 9.14
C PRO A 356 35.84 16.15 9.98
N ALA A 357 35.73 16.03 11.29
CA ALA A 357 35.97 17.13 12.19
C ALA A 357 37.31 17.72 11.82
N SER A 358 37.32 18.99 11.42
CA SER A 358 38.56 19.74 11.16
C SER A 358 39.38 19.66 12.44
N SER A 359 40.47 18.89 12.41
CA SER A 359 41.43 18.86 13.49
C SER A 359 41.86 20.30 13.75
N PRO A 360 41.83 20.79 15.01
CA PRO A 360 42.30 22.11 15.32
C PRO A 360 43.77 22.18 14.91
N ALA A 361 44.10 23.10 14.00
CA ALA A 361 45.45 23.38 13.62
C ALA A 361 46.24 23.79 14.89
N SER A 362 47.21 22.97 15.25
CA SER A 362 48.19 23.32 16.30
C SER A 362 48.96 24.53 15.89
N SER A 363 48.56 25.71 16.35
CA SER A 363 49.40 26.92 16.29
C SER A 363 50.41 26.84 17.41
N HIS A 364 51.63 26.41 17.06
CA HIS A 364 52.81 26.68 17.86
C HIS A 364 53.17 28.16 17.67
N ALA A 365 53.00 28.95 18.76
CA ALA A 365 53.71 30.22 18.89
C ALA A 365 53.93 30.50 20.38
N GLY A 366 55.20 30.48 20.76
CA GLY A 366 55.94 31.39 21.61
C GLY A 366 55.42 31.64 23.04
N ARG A 367 56.20 31.08 23.98
CA ARG A 367 56.29 31.56 25.35
C ARG A 367 57.06 32.90 25.40
N PRO A 368 56.75 33.90 26.35
CA PRO A 368 57.48 33.91 27.64
C PRO A 368 56.69 34.33 28.91
N ALA A 369 57.16 33.72 29.98
CA ALA A 369 57.42 34.15 31.37
C ALA A 369 56.46 35.08 32.15
N ALA A 370 55.95 34.48 33.24
CA ALA A 370 55.90 34.91 34.63
C ALA A 370 55.21 36.24 35.04
N THR A 371 54.19 36.14 35.89
CA THR A 371 54.24 36.71 37.24
C THR A 371 53.03 36.25 38.09
N ARG A 372 53.25 35.94 39.23
CA ARG A 372 52.75 35.58 40.52
C ARG A 372 51.43 36.24 40.97
N ALA A 373 50.69 35.44 41.72
CA ALA A 373 49.87 35.68 42.95
C ALA A 373 48.42 36.23 42.78
N ALA A 374 47.44 35.53 43.19
CA ALA A 374 46.79 35.69 44.51
C ALA A 374 45.54 34.78 44.60
N GLU A 375 45.40 34.16 45.73
CA GLU A 375 44.28 33.38 46.23
C GLU A 375 43.00 34.23 46.33
N ALA A 376 41.82 33.62 45.96
CA ALA A 376 40.58 33.91 46.67
C ALA A 376 39.57 32.75 46.43
N THR A 377 39.31 32.12 47.55
CA THR A 377 38.21 31.17 47.81
C THR A 377 36.86 31.82 47.56
N ALA A 378 35.96 31.13 46.83
CA ALA A 378 34.53 31.35 47.02
C ALA A 378 33.70 30.12 46.57
N HIS A 379 33.17 29.46 47.51
CA HIS A 379 31.88 28.80 47.67
C HIS A 379 31.10 28.34 46.45
N SER A 380 30.98 27.03 46.40
CA SER A 380 29.95 26.23 45.76
C SER A 380 28.54 26.63 46.24
N GLN A 381 27.67 27.01 45.32
CA GLN A 381 26.21 26.91 45.52
C GLN A 381 25.62 26.08 44.37
N ARG A 382 25.22 24.88 44.75
CA ARG A 382 24.38 24.00 43.94
C ARG A 382 22.98 24.62 43.83
N ALA A 383 22.55 24.98 42.63
CA ALA A 383 21.15 25.24 42.33
C ALA A 383 20.50 23.93 41.82
N ALA A 384 19.53 23.46 42.60
CA ALA A 384 18.68 22.30 42.25
C ALA A 384 17.65 22.70 41.21
N SER A 385 17.52 21.89 40.18
CA SER A 385 16.48 22.01 39.14
C SER A 385 15.12 21.51 39.64
N PRO A 386 14.00 22.18 39.39
CA PRO A 386 12.67 21.70 39.73
C PRO A 386 12.05 20.91 38.56
N SER A 387 12.07 19.59 38.59
CA SER A 387 11.35 18.73 37.66
C SER A 387 10.97 17.39 38.26
N VAL A 388 10.16 17.41 39.34
CA VAL A 388 9.49 16.21 39.88
C VAL A 388 8.11 16.58 40.45
N LEU A 389 7.21 17.25 39.71
CA LEU A 389 5.84 17.49 40.21
C LEU A 389 4.76 17.53 39.11
N ALA A 390 4.99 16.90 37.93
CA ALA A 390 3.99 16.83 36.85
C ALA A 390 3.51 15.41 36.51
N ALA A 391 3.92 14.36 37.21
CA ALA A 391 3.58 12.97 36.86
C ALA A 391 2.40 12.36 37.67
N ALA A 392 1.79 13.08 38.62
CA ALA A 392 0.73 12.52 39.44
C ALA A 392 -0.71 12.86 39.07
N ALA A 393 -0.96 13.74 38.09
CA ALA A 393 -2.31 14.20 37.75
C ALA A 393 -2.99 13.45 36.59
N PHE A 394 -2.28 12.59 35.81
CA PHE A 394 -2.86 11.90 34.66
C PHE A 394 -3.36 10.49 34.96
N SER A 395 -3.10 9.88 36.08
CA SER A 395 -3.50 8.50 36.39
C SER A 395 -4.93 8.33 36.92
N CYS A 396 -5.59 9.39 37.38
CA CYS A 396 -6.96 9.29 37.93
C CYS A 396 -8.09 9.39 36.87
N ALA A 397 -7.83 9.96 35.70
CA ALA A 397 -8.84 10.09 34.65
C ALA A 397 -9.08 8.80 33.84
N ALA A 398 -8.07 7.95 33.67
CA ALA A 398 -8.18 6.72 32.90
C ALA A 398 -8.97 5.62 33.65
N VAL A 399 -8.97 5.62 34.97
CA VAL A 399 -9.71 4.60 35.77
C VAL A 399 -11.22 4.88 35.81
N MET A 400 -11.64 6.15 35.71
CA MET A 400 -13.06 6.50 35.72
C MET A 400 -13.78 6.19 34.39
N VAL A 401 -13.09 6.26 33.24
CA VAL A 401 -13.68 5.92 31.92
C VAL A 401 -13.83 4.41 31.75
N ALA A 402 -12.90 3.62 32.26
CA ALA A 402 -13.00 2.15 32.23
C ALA A 402 -14.14 1.61 33.14
N GLY A 403 -14.37 2.26 34.30
CA GLY A 403 -15.44 1.88 35.23
C GLY A 403 -16.86 2.12 34.66
N LEU A 404 -17.06 3.20 33.90
CA LEU A 404 -18.33 3.52 33.26
C LEU A 404 -18.66 2.60 32.09
N GLY A 405 -17.66 2.17 31.32
CA GLY A 405 -17.86 1.24 30.21
C GLY A 405 -18.30 -0.16 30.66
N VAL A 406 -17.74 -0.66 31.77
CA VAL A 406 -18.11 -1.97 32.34
C VAL A 406 -19.53 -1.94 32.94
N ALA A 407 -19.91 -0.85 33.60
CA ALA A 407 -21.26 -0.69 34.16
C ALA A 407 -22.33 -0.55 33.08
N TYR A 408 -22.03 0.13 31.98
CA TYR A 408 -22.93 0.26 30.82
C TYR A 408 -23.15 -1.09 30.11
N ASN A 409 -22.08 -1.87 29.90
CA ASN A 409 -22.18 -3.18 29.27
C ASN A 409 -22.88 -4.25 30.11
N ARG A 410 -22.75 -4.20 31.45
CA ARG A 410 -23.52 -5.06 32.36
C ARG A 410 -25.00 -4.72 32.33
N ARG A 411 -25.39 -3.44 32.26
CA ARG A 411 -26.80 -3.03 32.16
C ARG A 411 -27.45 -3.46 30.84
N GLN A 412 -26.71 -3.45 29.73
CA GLN A 412 -27.18 -3.91 28.42
C GLN A 412 -27.42 -5.46 28.42
N ARG A 413 -26.55 -6.23 29.07
CA ARG A 413 -26.70 -7.69 29.16
C ARG A 413 -27.87 -8.11 30.05
N SER A 414 -28.14 -7.37 31.13
CA SER A 414 -29.30 -7.62 32.00
C SER A 414 -30.64 -7.29 31.34
N ARG A 415 -30.68 -6.29 30.44
CA ARG A 415 -31.90 -5.98 29.65
C ARG A 415 -32.21 -7.05 28.60
N LYS A 416 -31.19 -7.61 27.94
CA LYS A 416 -31.37 -8.67 26.94
C LYS A 416 -31.75 -10.03 27.57
N ALA A 417 -31.42 -10.27 28.83
CA ALA A 417 -31.81 -11.48 29.56
C ALA A 417 -33.24 -11.42 30.14
N GLY A 418 -33.79 -10.20 30.29
CA GLY A 418 -35.18 -10.01 30.77
C GLY A 418 -36.25 -10.00 29.68
N GLU A 419 -35.88 -9.99 28.41
CA GLU A 419 -36.80 -10.03 27.25
C GLU A 419 -36.94 -11.45 26.65
N ALA A 420 -36.26 -12.46 27.25
CA ALA A 420 -36.26 -13.84 26.76
C ALA A 420 -36.98 -14.81 27.74
N ASN A 421 -37.81 -14.30 28.68
CA ASN A 421 -38.70 -15.12 29.54
C ASN A 421 -40.17 -14.72 29.35
#